data_620df64578dbda0982967df37f3061a9
#
_entry.id   620df64578dbda0982967df37f3061a9
#
_cell.length_a   1.000
_cell.length_b   1.000
_cell.length_c   1.000
_cell.angle_alpha   90.00
_cell.angle_beta   90.00
_cell.angle_gamma   90.00
#
_symmetry.space_group_name_H-M   'P 1'
#
loop_
_entity.id
_entity.type
_entity.pdbx_description
1 polymer ?
#
loop_
_entity_poly.entity_id
_entity_poly.type
_entity_poly.pdbx_seq_one_letter_code
_entity_poly.pdbx_strand_id
1 'polypeptide(L)'
;MRFFPEEAPKAVENFKTLAKKGYYNGLLFHRVIEDFMVQTGDPKGDGTGGESCWGEDFEDEISPKLHFYKGAVAMANRGPDTNGSQFFIVQQGNVMEDALSAIQEARDNKEEEMGLILTDGKYYTLQQLFPDAVLDYYRKAGGYPYLEYVFGKSQEARYTIFGQVFEGLDVVDAIAAAETNENDKPVEDITIESITFENYHAQ
;
A
#
# COMPACT_ATOMS: atom_id res chain seq x y z
N MET A 1 3.00 -11.44 6.73
CA MET A 1 2.83 -10.94 5.36
C MET A 1 3.80 -11.59 4.38
N ARG A 2 3.49 -11.60 3.08
CA ARG A 2 4.36 -12.05 1.98
C ARG A 2 4.95 -10.82 1.30
N PHE A 3 6.21 -10.87 0.87
CA PHE A 3 6.89 -9.83 0.10
C PHE A 3 6.87 -10.10 -1.41
N PHE A 4 7.04 -9.03 -2.20
CA PHE A 4 7.14 -9.06 -3.67
C PHE A 4 8.51 -8.54 -4.15
N PRO A 5 9.62 -9.26 -3.90
CA PRO A 5 10.97 -8.77 -4.20
C PRO A 5 11.27 -8.66 -5.70
N GLU A 6 10.48 -9.31 -6.57
CA GLU A 6 10.62 -9.20 -8.03
C GLU A 6 9.96 -7.92 -8.57
N GLU A 7 8.93 -7.41 -7.85
CA GLU A 7 8.13 -6.27 -8.28
C GLU A 7 8.56 -4.96 -7.59
N ALA A 8 9.06 -5.06 -6.35
CA ALA A 8 9.48 -3.92 -5.54
C ALA A 8 10.76 -4.27 -4.75
N PRO A 9 11.89 -4.53 -5.43
CA PRO A 9 13.13 -4.99 -4.79
C PRO A 9 13.68 -4.02 -3.75
N LYS A 10 13.70 -2.70 -4.03
CA LYS A 10 14.20 -1.68 -3.11
C LYS A 10 13.31 -1.52 -1.88
N ALA A 11 12.00 -1.44 -2.05
CA ALA A 11 11.08 -1.32 -0.93
C ALA A 11 11.15 -2.55 -0.01
N VAL A 12 11.27 -3.76 -0.58
CA VAL A 12 11.48 -4.99 0.19
C VAL A 12 12.82 -5.00 0.91
N GLU A 13 13.91 -4.59 0.25
CA GLU A 13 15.24 -4.50 0.86
C GLU A 13 15.25 -3.48 2.01
N ASN A 14 14.71 -2.28 1.77
CA ASN A 14 14.57 -1.22 2.75
C ASN A 14 13.82 -1.71 4.00
N PHE A 15 12.59 -2.22 3.81
CA PHE A 15 11.78 -2.72 4.92
C PHE A 15 12.49 -3.81 5.71
N LYS A 16 13.05 -4.82 5.03
CA LYS A 16 13.75 -5.94 5.69
C LYS A 16 15.01 -5.48 6.43
N THR A 17 15.74 -4.52 5.88
CA THR A 17 16.95 -3.97 6.51
C THR A 17 16.60 -3.18 7.77
N LEU A 18 15.61 -2.31 7.71
CA LEU A 18 15.13 -1.54 8.86
C LEU A 18 14.56 -2.46 9.95
N ALA A 19 13.71 -3.43 9.56
CA ALA A 19 13.12 -4.38 10.51
C ALA A 19 14.18 -5.24 11.23
N LYS A 20 15.21 -5.73 10.51
CA LYS A 20 16.32 -6.49 11.12
C LYS A 20 17.14 -5.66 12.10
N LYS A 21 17.21 -4.35 11.92
CA LYS A 21 17.83 -3.41 12.86
C LYS A 21 16.95 -3.10 14.07
N GLY A 22 15.72 -3.62 14.12
CA GLY A 22 14.72 -3.29 15.16
C GLY A 22 14.17 -1.87 15.02
N TYR A 23 14.35 -1.21 13.86
CA TYR A 23 13.93 0.17 13.63
C TYR A 23 12.44 0.40 13.89
N TYR A 24 11.60 -0.58 13.53
CA TYR A 24 10.15 -0.48 13.70
C TYR A 24 9.64 -0.82 15.11
N ASN A 25 10.50 -1.35 15.99
CA ASN A 25 10.08 -1.75 17.33
C ASN A 25 9.65 -0.53 18.16
N GLY A 26 8.45 -0.60 18.70
CA GLY A 26 7.85 0.49 19.48
C GLY A 26 7.29 1.65 18.63
N LEU A 27 7.35 1.60 17.32
CA LEU A 27 6.75 2.64 16.48
C LEU A 27 5.23 2.56 16.49
N LEU A 28 4.60 3.72 16.51
CA LEU A 28 3.16 3.91 16.54
C LEU A 28 2.50 3.66 15.18
N PHE A 29 1.29 3.14 15.19
CA PHE A 29 0.33 3.41 14.12
C PHE A 29 -0.19 4.84 14.31
N HIS A 30 0.47 5.79 13.69
CA HIS A 30 0.24 7.22 13.92
C HIS A 30 -0.92 7.81 13.11
N ARG A 31 -1.42 7.07 12.12
CA ARG A 31 -2.60 7.43 11.33
C ARG A 31 -3.41 6.18 10.99
N VAL A 32 -4.67 6.17 11.40
CA VAL A 32 -5.59 5.06 11.26
C VAL A 32 -6.93 5.57 10.77
N ILE A 33 -7.42 5.06 9.65
CA ILE A 33 -8.71 5.40 9.09
C ILE A 33 -9.45 4.11 8.78
N GLU A 34 -10.56 3.89 9.48
CA GLU A 34 -11.45 2.76 9.23
C GLU A 34 -11.99 2.82 7.79
N ASP A 35 -12.19 1.67 7.19
CA ASP A 35 -12.57 1.52 5.79
C ASP A 35 -11.57 2.14 4.79
N PHE A 36 -10.31 2.31 5.20
CA PHE A 36 -9.24 2.75 4.32
C PHE A 36 -7.92 2.06 4.60
N MET A 37 -7.12 2.53 5.58
CA MET A 37 -5.78 2.00 5.84
C MET A 37 -5.31 2.27 7.28
N VAL A 38 -4.26 1.55 7.68
CA VAL A 38 -3.49 1.81 8.90
C VAL A 38 -2.04 2.12 8.53
N GLN A 39 -1.48 3.24 9.01
CA GLN A 39 -0.16 3.75 8.64
C GLN A 39 0.77 3.82 9.85
N THR A 40 2.02 3.43 9.63
CA THR A 40 3.09 3.35 10.65
C THR A 40 4.47 3.60 10.03
N GLY A 41 5.54 3.33 10.79
CA GLY A 41 6.92 3.41 10.27
C GLY A 41 7.58 4.77 10.45
N ASP A 42 6.94 5.69 11.16
CA ASP A 42 7.50 6.99 11.52
C ASP A 42 8.08 6.98 12.95
N PRO A 43 9.40 7.19 13.14
CA PRO A 43 10.00 7.26 14.46
C PRO A 43 9.57 8.47 15.30
N LYS A 44 9.02 9.52 14.66
CA LYS A 44 8.45 10.67 15.38
C LYS A 44 7.00 10.44 15.81
N GLY A 45 6.27 9.55 15.13
CA GLY A 45 4.88 9.25 15.40
C GLY A 45 3.90 10.40 15.10
N ASP A 46 4.27 11.32 14.20
CA ASP A 46 3.48 12.48 13.77
C ASP A 46 3.31 12.57 12.23
N GLY A 47 3.83 11.59 11.49
CA GLY A 47 3.76 11.50 10.03
C GLY A 47 4.88 12.27 9.30
N THR A 48 5.76 12.97 10.01
CA THR A 48 6.79 13.84 9.39
C THR A 48 8.20 13.25 9.35
N GLY A 49 8.39 12.10 9.97
CA GLY A 49 9.71 11.45 10.09
C GLY A 49 9.87 10.24 9.21
N GLY A 50 11.02 9.59 9.39
CA GLY A 50 11.35 8.33 8.75
C GLY A 50 12.29 8.46 7.55
N GLU A 51 13.36 7.68 7.62
CA GLU A 51 14.38 7.60 6.58
C GLU A 51 14.45 6.18 6.03
N SER A 52 14.88 6.03 4.79
CA SER A 52 15.20 4.72 4.25
C SER A 52 16.43 4.13 4.93
N CYS A 53 16.70 2.86 4.69
CA CYS A 53 17.90 2.21 5.21
C CYS A 53 19.21 2.78 4.62
N TRP A 54 19.12 3.58 3.56
CA TRP A 54 20.22 4.28 2.90
C TRP A 54 20.41 5.72 3.38
N GLY A 55 19.46 6.27 4.17
CA GLY A 55 19.50 7.63 4.68
C GLY A 55 19.05 8.71 3.69
N GLU A 56 18.48 8.31 2.56
CA GLU A 56 17.92 9.18 1.52
C GLU A 56 16.60 8.61 1.00
N ASP A 57 15.80 9.43 0.35
CA ASP A 57 14.58 8.98 -0.32
C ASP A 57 14.93 8.04 -1.47
N PHE A 58 14.02 7.10 -1.80
CA PHE A 58 14.19 6.20 -2.95
C PHE A 58 12.98 6.20 -3.86
N GLU A 59 13.21 5.84 -5.11
CA GLU A 59 12.23 5.87 -6.18
C GLU A 59 11.05 4.93 -5.96
N ASP A 60 9.94 5.26 -6.62
CA ASP A 60 8.76 4.41 -6.67
C ASP A 60 8.99 3.17 -7.55
N GLU A 61 8.45 2.03 -7.13
CA GLU A 61 8.49 0.77 -7.84
C GLU A 61 7.05 0.31 -8.12
N ILE A 62 6.48 0.77 -9.23
CA ILE A 62 5.08 0.52 -9.58
C ILE A 62 4.99 -0.65 -10.54
N SER A 63 4.36 -1.73 -10.10
CA SER A 63 4.17 -2.94 -10.90
C SER A 63 2.74 -3.05 -11.44
N PRO A 64 2.56 -3.46 -12.71
CA PRO A 64 1.24 -3.70 -13.29
C PRO A 64 0.53 -4.94 -12.72
N LYS A 65 1.20 -5.70 -11.85
CA LYS A 65 0.67 -6.95 -11.27
C LYS A 65 0.17 -6.77 -9.83
N LEU A 66 0.45 -5.62 -9.21
CA LEU A 66 0.13 -5.37 -7.81
C LEU A 66 -0.96 -4.30 -7.70
N HIS A 67 -1.96 -4.60 -6.89
CA HIS A 67 -3.15 -3.76 -6.71
C HIS A 67 -3.45 -3.56 -5.23
N PHE A 68 -4.18 -2.49 -4.90
CA PHE A 68 -4.51 -2.12 -3.51
C PHE A 68 -5.67 -2.96 -2.94
N TYR A 69 -5.56 -4.27 -3.02
CA TYR A 69 -6.48 -5.19 -2.35
C TYR A 69 -6.38 -5.06 -0.83
N LYS A 70 -7.42 -5.49 -0.09
CA LYS A 70 -7.35 -5.59 1.37
C LYS A 70 -6.10 -6.37 1.79
N GLY A 71 -5.32 -5.78 2.69
CA GLY A 71 -4.06 -6.33 3.16
C GLY A 71 -2.84 -5.98 2.29
N ALA A 72 -2.98 -5.22 1.18
CA ALA A 72 -1.84 -4.71 0.45
C ALA A 72 -0.98 -3.82 1.36
N VAL A 73 0.34 -4.00 1.31
CA VAL A 73 1.30 -3.21 2.10
C VAL A 73 2.10 -2.35 1.15
N ALA A 74 2.02 -1.03 1.31
CA ALA A 74 2.65 -0.07 0.42
C ALA A 74 3.46 0.98 1.18
N MET A 75 4.49 1.51 0.52
CA MET A 75 5.25 2.65 1.05
C MET A 75 4.39 3.90 1.07
N ALA A 76 4.41 4.63 2.19
CA ALA A 76 3.89 5.98 2.24
C ALA A 76 4.98 6.95 1.77
N ASN A 77 4.60 7.95 0.98
CA ASN A 77 5.52 8.95 0.44
C ASN A 77 4.94 10.37 0.52
N ARG A 78 5.76 11.37 0.18
CA ARG A 78 5.40 12.81 0.15
C ARG A 78 5.28 13.36 -1.26
N GLY A 79 5.13 12.50 -2.23
CA GLY A 79 5.12 12.74 -3.66
C GLY A 79 6.02 11.72 -4.37
N PRO A 80 6.17 11.79 -5.70
CA PRO A 80 6.95 10.82 -6.47
C PRO A 80 8.37 10.65 -5.94
N ASP A 81 8.84 9.41 -5.87
CA ASP A 81 10.22 9.06 -5.56
C ASP A 81 10.71 9.56 -4.18
N THR A 82 9.80 9.64 -3.18
CA THR A 82 10.12 10.08 -1.83
C THR A 82 9.82 9.02 -0.77
N ASN A 83 10.07 7.74 -1.10
CA ASN A 83 9.87 6.64 -0.17
C ASN A 83 10.94 6.66 0.93
N GLY A 84 10.51 6.45 2.18
CA GLY A 84 11.37 6.38 3.36
C GLY A 84 11.17 5.11 4.17
N SER A 85 10.84 5.24 5.46
CA SER A 85 10.51 4.10 6.32
C SER A 85 9.00 3.89 6.51
N GLN A 86 8.17 4.91 6.25
CA GLN A 86 6.74 4.81 6.51
C GLN A 86 6.04 3.90 5.50
N PHE A 87 5.09 3.13 5.99
CA PHE A 87 4.25 2.26 5.17
C PHE A 87 2.83 2.19 5.70
N PHE A 88 1.90 1.78 4.86
CA PHE A 88 0.52 1.55 5.25
C PHE A 88 0.02 0.19 4.78
N ILE A 89 -1.02 -0.30 5.46
CA ILE A 89 -1.71 -1.54 5.12
C ILE A 89 -3.15 -1.18 4.76
N VAL A 90 -3.59 -1.56 3.57
CA VAL A 90 -4.97 -1.36 3.12
C VAL A 90 -5.91 -2.22 3.96
N GLN A 91 -6.90 -1.57 4.59
CA GLN A 91 -7.83 -2.26 5.48
C GLN A 91 -9.23 -2.42 4.85
N GLN A 92 -9.61 -1.56 3.89
CA GLN A 92 -10.94 -1.56 3.28
C GLN A 92 -11.41 -2.96 2.88
N GLY A 93 -12.45 -3.43 3.54
CA GLY A 93 -13.05 -4.74 3.32
C GLY A 93 -14.32 -4.72 2.47
N ASN A 94 -14.97 -3.56 2.36
CA ASN A 94 -16.20 -3.42 1.56
C ASN A 94 -15.87 -3.27 0.08
N VAL A 95 -16.79 -3.71 -0.77
CA VAL A 95 -16.65 -3.53 -2.22
C VAL A 95 -17.00 -2.09 -2.59
N MET A 96 -16.08 -1.42 -3.27
CA MET A 96 -16.25 -0.04 -3.77
C MET A 96 -16.71 -0.11 -5.23
N GLU A 97 -17.96 -0.52 -5.45
CA GLU A 97 -18.47 -0.82 -6.80
C GLU A 97 -18.52 0.40 -7.72
N ASP A 98 -18.70 1.60 -7.18
CA ASP A 98 -18.63 2.85 -7.92
C ASP A 98 -17.22 3.09 -8.52
N ALA A 99 -16.16 2.84 -7.76
CA ALA A 99 -14.79 2.91 -8.24
C ALA A 99 -14.48 1.83 -9.28
N LEU A 100 -14.91 0.60 -9.01
CA LEU A 100 -14.70 -0.53 -9.95
C LEU A 100 -15.44 -0.33 -11.25
N SER A 101 -16.67 0.17 -11.19
CA SER A 101 -17.48 0.52 -12.37
C SER A 101 -16.82 1.64 -13.18
N ALA A 102 -16.28 2.67 -12.52
CA ALA A 102 -15.57 3.75 -13.20
C ALA A 102 -14.30 3.26 -13.91
N ILE A 103 -13.52 2.36 -13.28
CA ILE A 103 -12.35 1.72 -13.91
C ILE A 103 -12.81 0.89 -15.13
N GLN A 104 -13.86 0.09 -14.96
CA GLN A 104 -14.40 -0.75 -16.02
C GLN A 104 -14.90 0.08 -17.19
N GLU A 105 -15.65 1.15 -16.93
CA GLU A 105 -16.14 2.07 -17.96
C GLU A 105 -14.99 2.75 -18.71
N ALA A 106 -13.99 3.30 -18.00
CA ALA A 106 -12.81 3.90 -18.62
C ALA A 106 -12.04 2.90 -19.50
N ARG A 107 -11.94 1.64 -19.05
CA ARG A 107 -11.30 0.55 -19.80
C ARG A 107 -12.07 0.17 -21.07
N ASP A 108 -13.40 0.07 -20.98
CA ASP A 108 -14.25 -0.51 -22.02
C ASP A 108 -14.68 0.53 -23.07
N ASN A 109 -14.73 1.82 -22.71
CA ASN A 109 -15.16 2.91 -23.61
C ASN A 109 -14.15 3.23 -24.72
N LYS A 110 -13.00 2.55 -24.78
CA LYS A 110 -11.99 2.74 -25.82
C LYS A 110 -11.70 4.21 -26.19
N GLU A 111 -11.95 5.13 -25.26
CA GLU A 111 -11.48 6.49 -25.41
C GLU A 111 -9.96 6.40 -25.41
N GLU A 112 -9.48 6.31 -26.63
CA GLU A 112 -8.14 6.34 -27.12
C GLU A 112 -7.07 6.26 -26.03
N GLU A 113 -6.47 5.06 -25.89
CA GLU A 113 -5.14 4.93 -25.31
C GLU A 113 -4.96 5.49 -23.88
N MET A 114 -5.99 5.48 -23.05
CA MET A 114 -5.76 5.68 -21.62
C MET A 114 -4.92 4.54 -21.09
N GLY A 115 -3.68 4.81 -20.94
CA GLY A 115 -2.68 3.94 -20.36
C GLY A 115 -1.64 4.77 -19.65
N LEU A 116 -0.74 4.12 -19.01
CA LEU A 116 0.26 4.71 -18.13
C LEU A 116 1.64 4.18 -18.48
N ILE A 117 2.62 5.05 -18.40
CA ILE A 117 4.01 4.62 -18.35
C ILE A 117 4.31 4.35 -16.87
N LEU A 118 4.64 3.11 -16.56
CA LEU A 118 5.03 2.71 -15.20
C LEU A 118 6.54 2.93 -14.98
N THR A 119 6.99 2.62 -13.77
CA THR A 119 8.39 2.85 -13.38
C THR A 119 9.41 1.98 -14.14
N ASP A 120 8.95 0.92 -14.79
CA ASP A 120 9.76 0.11 -15.72
C ASP A 120 9.94 0.77 -17.13
N GLY A 121 9.40 1.97 -17.32
CA GLY A 121 9.44 2.73 -18.58
C GLY A 121 8.53 2.20 -19.67
N LYS A 122 7.68 1.20 -19.40
CA LYS A 122 6.77 0.64 -20.39
C LYS A 122 5.38 1.25 -20.29
N TYR A 123 4.74 1.36 -21.44
CA TYR A 123 3.35 1.77 -21.53
C TYR A 123 2.42 0.58 -21.35
N TYR A 124 1.41 0.75 -20.51
CA TYR A 124 0.36 -0.22 -20.24
C TYR A 124 -1.01 0.40 -20.49
N THR A 125 -1.86 -0.31 -21.20
CA THR A 125 -3.27 0.08 -21.37
C THR A 125 -4.08 -0.26 -20.12
N LEU A 126 -5.22 0.40 -19.92
CA LEU A 126 -6.13 0.05 -18.81
C LEU A 126 -6.59 -1.42 -18.90
N GLN A 127 -6.75 -1.97 -20.11
CA GLN A 127 -7.08 -3.39 -20.30
C GLN A 127 -6.01 -4.32 -19.73
N GLN A 128 -4.73 -3.95 -19.88
CA GLN A 128 -3.61 -4.72 -19.34
C GLN A 128 -3.49 -4.58 -17.82
N LEU A 129 -3.80 -3.39 -17.30
CA LEU A 129 -3.69 -3.09 -15.87
C LEU A 129 -4.89 -3.62 -15.08
N PHE A 130 -6.09 -3.57 -15.66
CA PHE A 130 -7.33 -3.98 -15.01
C PHE A 130 -8.11 -5.01 -15.84
N PRO A 131 -7.55 -6.20 -16.10
CA PRO A 131 -8.33 -7.29 -16.69
C PRO A 131 -9.48 -7.67 -15.74
N ASP A 132 -10.52 -8.36 -16.24
CA ASP A 132 -11.68 -8.74 -15.44
C ASP A 132 -11.30 -9.46 -14.14
N ALA A 133 -10.27 -10.30 -14.19
CA ALA A 133 -9.77 -11.01 -13.00
C ALA A 133 -9.33 -10.09 -11.86
N VAL A 134 -8.79 -8.90 -12.16
CA VAL A 134 -8.40 -7.89 -11.15
C VAL A 134 -9.65 -7.27 -10.53
N LEU A 135 -10.64 -6.87 -11.35
CA LEU A 135 -11.89 -6.29 -10.87
C LEU A 135 -12.69 -7.31 -10.04
N ASP A 136 -12.77 -8.55 -10.50
CA ASP A 136 -13.42 -9.64 -9.78
C ASP A 136 -12.74 -9.95 -8.44
N TYR A 137 -11.41 -9.82 -8.38
CA TYR A 137 -10.70 -10.01 -7.13
C TYR A 137 -10.98 -8.88 -6.12
N TYR A 138 -11.08 -7.64 -6.56
CA TYR A 138 -11.56 -6.53 -5.71
C TYR A 138 -12.96 -6.80 -5.15
N ARG A 139 -13.88 -7.28 -5.98
CA ARG A 139 -15.24 -7.66 -5.55
C ARG A 139 -15.24 -8.77 -4.51
N LYS A 140 -14.28 -9.68 -4.58
CA LYS A 140 -14.16 -10.81 -3.66
C LYS A 140 -13.40 -10.48 -2.37
N ALA A 141 -12.30 -9.75 -2.47
CA ALA A 141 -11.35 -9.56 -1.38
C ALA A 141 -11.50 -8.20 -0.68
N GLY A 142 -12.17 -7.25 -1.31
CA GLY A 142 -12.13 -5.84 -0.92
C GLY A 142 -10.82 -5.17 -1.33
N GLY A 143 -10.63 -3.95 -0.88
CA GLY A 143 -9.47 -3.12 -1.19
C GLY A 143 -9.88 -1.69 -1.50
N TYR A 144 -8.88 -0.85 -1.80
CA TYR A 144 -9.12 0.58 -2.03
C TYR A 144 -8.71 1.00 -3.45
N PRO A 145 -9.56 0.74 -4.46
CA PRO A 145 -9.25 1.01 -5.86
C PRO A 145 -9.01 2.48 -6.17
N TYR A 146 -9.45 3.42 -5.32
CA TYR A 146 -9.12 4.85 -5.47
C TYR A 146 -7.63 5.18 -5.28
N LEU A 147 -6.83 4.27 -4.72
CA LEU A 147 -5.37 4.39 -4.69
C LEU A 147 -4.74 3.99 -6.03
N GLU A 148 -5.49 3.35 -6.91
CA GLU A 148 -5.02 3.03 -8.24
C GLU A 148 -4.86 4.33 -9.06
N TYR A 149 -3.82 4.38 -9.83
CA TYR A 149 -3.38 5.54 -10.60
C TYR A 149 -4.39 6.07 -11.65
N VAL A 150 -5.54 5.41 -11.81
CA VAL A 150 -6.61 5.83 -12.73
C VAL A 150 -7.37 7.05 -12.23
N PHE A 151 -7.42 7.26 -10.92
CA PHE A 151 -8.22 8.32 -10.28
C PHE A 151 -7.47 9.63 -10.03
N GLY A 152 -6.15 9.63 -10.16
CA GLY A 152 -5.34 10.81 -9.92
C GLY A 152 -5.44 11.82 -11.07
N LYS A 153 -5.87 13.06 -10.81
CA LYS A 153 -5.73 14.20 -11.75
C LYS A 153 -4.27 14.58 -12.00
N SER A 154 -3.36 14.11 -11.16
CA SER A 154 -1.92 14.19 -11.32
C SER A 154 -1.37 12.76 -11.23
N GLN A 155 -0.52 12.39 -12.15
CA GLN A 155 0.26 11.14 -12.10
C GLN A 155 1.25 11.13 -10.92
N GLU A 156 1.04 11.97 -9.91
CA GLU A 156 2.02 12.36 -8.90
C GLU A 156 1.97 11.54 -7.61
N ALA A 157 0.86 10.88 -7.31
CA ALA A 157 0.77 10.07 -6.09
C ALA A 157 0.69 8.59 -6.45
N ARG A 158 1.82 7.95 -6.54
CA ARG A 158 1.93 6.50 -6.72
C ARG A 158 2.57 5.92 -5.48
N TYR A 159 2.07 4.78 -5.04
CA TYR A 159 2.59 4.10 -3.85
C TYR A 159 3.12 2.73 -4.24
N THR A 160 4.36 2.47 -3.87
CA THR A 160 5.02 1.20 -4.10
C THR A 160 4.43 0.10 -3.22
N ILE A 161 3.68 -0.83 -3.80
CA ILE A 161 3.21 -2.03 -3.11
C ILE A 161 4.38 -3.01 -3.05
N PHE A 162 4.77 -3.43 -1.84
CA PHE A 162 5.90 -4.34 -1.66
C PHE A 162 5.57 -5.61 -0.90
N GLY A 163 4.33 -5.73 -0.39
CA GLY A 163 3.89 -6.90 0.36
C GLY A 163 2.38 -7.06 0.40
N GLN A 164 1.96 -8.21 0.93
CA GLN A 164 0.55 -8.57 1.14
C GLN A 164 0.40 -9.29 2.47
N VAL A 165 -0.49 -8.80 3.32
CA VAL A 165 -0.97 -9.52 4.50
C VAL A 165 -1.92 -10.62 4.03
N PHE A 166 -1.68 -11.86 4.41
CA PHE A 166 -2.52 -13.02 4.10
C PHE A 166 -3.01 -13.76 5.35
N GLU A 167 -2.41 -13.48 6.50
CA GLU A 167 -2.83 -13.97 7.83
C GLU A 167 -2.82 -12.79 8.80
N GLY A 168 -3.79 -12.74 9.74
CA GLY A 168 -3.93 -11.65 10.70
C GLY A 168 -4.61 -10.39 10.14
N LEU A 169 -5.45 -10.51 9.10
CA LEU A 169 -6.27 -9.41 8.62
C LEU A 169 -7.26 -8.91 9.68
N ASP A 170 -7.73 -9.78 10.55
CA ASP A 170 -8.54 -9.45 11.72
C ASP A 170 -7.81 -8.52 12.71
N VAL A 171 -6.49 -8.64 12.83
CA VAL A 171 -5.67 -7.71 13.62
C VAL A 171 -5.59 -6.34 12.94
N VAL A 172 -5.46 -6.30 11.60
CA VAL A 172 -5.51 -5.04 10.85
C VAL A 172 -6.86 -4.36 11.01
N ASP A 173 -7.96 -5.14 10.96
CA ASP A 173 -9.32 -4.64 11.21
C ASP A 173 -9.47 -4.11 12.64
N ALA A 174 -8.90 -4.80 13.64
CA ALA A 174 -8.94 -4.35 15.03
C ALA A 174 -8.16 -3.03 15.25
N ILE A 175 -7.01 -2.85 14.57
CA ILE A 175 -6.26 -1.59 14.59
C ILE A 175 -7.10 -0.48 13.95
N ALA A 176 -7.74 -0.75 12.82
CA ALA A 176 -8.53 0.24 12.08
C ALA A 176 -9.77 0.69 12.84
N ALA A 177 -10.36 -0.19 13.65
CA ALA A 177 -11.52 0.10 14.50
C ALA A 177 -11.20 0.86 15.79
N ALA A 178 -9.92 1.19 16.05
CA ALA A 178 -9.53 1.94 17.22
C ALA A 178 -10.10 3.37 17.21
N GLU A 179 -10.51 3.89 18.37
CA GLU A 179 -10.91 5.28 18.51
C GLU A 179 -9.74 6.21 18.15
N THR A 180 -10.00 7.18 17.27
CA THR A 180 -9.01 8.15 16.80
C THR A 180 -9.39 9.57 17.15
N ASN A 181 -8.40 10.45 17.23
CA ASN A 181 -8.60 11.89 17.39
C ASN A 181 -8.85 12.56 16.01
N GLU A 182 -8.99 13.89 16.02
CA GLU A 182 -9.25 14.72 14.83
C GLU A 182 -8.17 14.64 13.72
N ASN A 183 -7.00 14.08 14.04
CA ASN A 183 -5.89 13.87 13.11
C ASN A 183 -5.73 12.39 12.71
N ASP A 184 -6.76 11.57 12.85
CA ASP A 184 -6.77 10.14 12.56
C ASP A 184 -5.74 9.33 13.39
N LYS A 185 -5.21 9.89 14.50
CA LYS A 185 -4.28 9.19 15.38
C LYS A 185 -5.07 8.44 16.45
N PRO A 186 -4.79 7.15 16.71
CA PRO A 186 -5.39 6.40 17.81
C PRO A 186 -5.25 7.13 19.13
N VAL A 187 -6.35 7.18 19.93
CA VAL A 187 -6.37 7.78 21.28
C VAL A 187 -5.51 6.95 22.23
N GLU A 188 -5.59 5.64 22.15
CA GLU A 188 -4.70 4.70 22.84
C GLU A 188 -3.56 4.30 21.89
N ASP A 189 -2.32 4.39 22.35
CA ASP A 189 -1.16 4.08 21.53
C ASP A 189 -1.15 2.61 21.08
N ILE A 190 -1.11 2.39 19.78
CA ILE A 190 -0.96 1.08 19.16
C ILE A 190 0.45 1.02 18.55
N THR A 191 1.25 0.03 18.93
CA THR A 191 2.66 -0.06 18.56
C THR A 191 3.02 -1.38 17.89
N ILE A 192 4.07 -1.36 17.07
CA ILE A 192 4.73 -2.58 16.61
C ILE A 192 5.66 -3.07 17.73
N GLU A 193 5.40 -4.23 18.33
CA GLU A 193 6.30 -4.79 19.34
C GLU A 193 7.61 -5.27 18.71
N SER A 194 7.51 -6.09 17.66
CA SER A 194 8.67 -6.61 16.93
C SER A 194 8.28 -7.15 15.56
N ILE A 195 9.27 -7.24 14.67
CA ILE A 195 9.11 -7.87 13.34
C ILE A 195 10.11 -9.02 13.24
N THR A 196 9.61 -10.20 12.93
CA THR A 196 10.42 -11.40 12.66
C THR A 196 10.22 -11.88 11.24
N PHE A 197 11.21 -12.60 10.72
CA PHE A 197 11.19 -13.16 9.37
C PHE A 197 11.22 -14.69 9.44
N GLU A 198 10.30 -15.31 8.75
CA GLU A 198 10.22 -16.76 8.61
C GLU A 198 10.23 -17.16 7.13
N ASN A 199 10.75 -18.35 6.83
CA ASN A 199 10.60 -18.92 5.51
C ASN A 199 9.20 -19.52 5.39
N TYR A 200 8.39 -18.91 4.54
CA TYR A 200 7.05 -19.42 4.27
C TYR A 200 7.13 -20.60 3.29
N HIS A 201 6.67 -21.75 3.73
CA HIS A 201 6.44 -22.91 2.89
C HIS A 201 4.93 -23.04 2.67
N ALA A 202 4.46 -22.73 1.46
CA ALA A 202 3.08 -22.99 1.08
C ALA A 202 2.77 -24.47 1.24
N GLN A 203 1.74 -24.80 2.02
CA GLN A 203 1.22 -26.17 2.15
C GLN A 203 0.37 -26.53 0.96
#